data_ee7cbcdad041ba95e0b46aaa39d52601
#
_entry.id   ee7cbcdad041ba95e0b46aaa39d52601
#
_cell.length_a   1.000
_cell.length_b   1.000
_cell.length_c   1.000
_cell.angle_alpha   90.00
_cell.angle_beta   90.00
_cell.angle_gamma   90.00
#
_symmetry.space_group_name_H-M   'P 1'
#
loop_
_entity.id
_entity.type
_entity.pdbx_description
1 polymer ?
#
loop_
_entity_poly.entity_id
_entity_poly.type
_entity_poly.pdbx_seq_one_letter_code
_entity_poly.pdbx_strand_id
1 'polypeptide(L)'
;MISFDFENRHAGLVAGVDEAGRGPWAGPVVAAAVILDRAQLPPGLNDSKKLSEVARERLFEPIMASSRHGIGMASVAEIDSLNILWATMLAMERAVAALGVAPAHVLVDGNRLPRWGYAATAIIKGDALSLSIAAASILAKVTRDRLMQQLDAECPGYGWARNKGYGTADHARGLATLGVTAHHRRSYAPIRKYLSA
;
A
#
# COMPACT_ATOMS: atom_id res chain seq x y z
N MET A 1 4.64 -4.07 21.61
CA MET A 1 5.60 -4.87 20.80
C MET A 1 4.78 -5.52 19.71
N ILE A 2 5.29 -5.56 18.47
CA ILE A 2 4.60 -6.25 17.36
C ILE A 2 4.60 -7.76 17.64
N SER A 3 3.46 -8.42 17.44
CA SER A 3 3.29 -9.84 17.81
C SER A 3 2.19 -10.50 16.97
N PHE A 4 1.89 -11.77 17.23
CA PHE A 4 0.72 -12.49 16.70
C PHE A 4 -0.53 -12.39 17.60
N ASP A 5 -0.58 -11.46 18.54
CA ASP A 5 -1.70 -11.41 19.52
C ASP A 5 -3.05 -11.19 18.87
N PHE A 6 -3.11 -10.45 17.75
CA PHE A 6 -4.34 -10.25 17.00
C PHE A 6 -4.71 -11.49 16.18
N GLU A 7 -3.74 -12.10 15.51
CA GLU A 7 -3.93 -13.31 14.73
C GLU A 7 -4.37 -14.49 15.62
N ASN A 8 -3.84 -14.57 16.84
CA ASN A 8 -4.15 -15.64 17.80
C ASN A 8 -5.60 -15.61 18.33
N ARG A 9 -6.33 -14.53 18.10
CA ARG A 9 -7.75 -14.41 18.48
C ARG A 9 -8.70 -15.14 17.51
N HIS A 10 -8.17 -15.60 16.38
CA HIS A 10 -8.95 -16.18 15.30
C HIS A 10 -8.40 -17.55 14.93
N ALA A 11 -9.30 -18.52 14.69
CA ALA A 11 -8.94 -19.83 14.20
C ALA A 11 -8.73 -19.80 12.67
N GLY A 12 -7.88 -20.70 12.17
CA GLY A 12 -7.63 -20.85 10.73
C GLY A 12 -6.64 -19.84 10.16
N LEU A 13 -6.72 -19.57 8.87
CA LEU A 13 -5.83 -18.67 8.17
C LEU A 13 -6.25 -17.21 8.42
N VAL A 14 -5.33 -16.42 8.98
CA VAL A 14 -5.56 -14.99 9.23
C VAL A 14 -4.66 -14.17 8.31
N ALA A 15 -5.26 -13.28 7.54
CA ALA A 15 -4.55 -12.36 6.66
C ALA A 15 -4.41 -10.98 7.33
N GLY A 16 -3.24 -10.36 7.23
CA GLY A 16 -3.04 -8.95 7.50
C GLY A 16 -3.09 -8.15 6.20
N VAL A 17 -3.70 -6.96 6.22
CA VAL A 17 -3.85 -6.08 5.06
C VAL A 17 -3.45 -4.67 5.42
N ASP A 18 -2.65 -4.04 4.55
CA ASP A 18 -2.27 -2.62 4.64
C ASP A 18 -2.12 -2.01 3.24
N GLU A 19 -2.10 -0.68 3.16
CA GLU A 19 -1.95 0.07 1.92
C GLU A 19 -0.79 1.06 1.93
N ALA A 20 -0.35 1.43 0.72
CA ALA A 20 0.59 2.52 0.49
C ALA A 20 0.09 3.45 -0.63
N GLY A 21 0.30 4.76 -0.46
CA GLY A 21 0.06 5.70 -1.53
C GLY A 21 -1.25 6.46 -1.47
N ARG A 22 -1.89 6.66 -0.31
CA ARG A 22 -3.11 7.48 -0.19
C ARG A 22 -2.86 8.97 -0.35
N GLY A 23 -1.78 9.49 0.24
CA GLY A 23 -1.48 10.93 0.25
C GLY A 23 -0.82 11.54 -0.98
N PRO A 24 -0.07 10.81 -1.80
CA PRO A 24 0.60 11.35 -2.99
C PRO A 24 -0.35 11.99 -4.01
N TRP A 25 0.19 12.93 -4.78
CA TRP A 25 -0.50 13.62 -5.89
C TRP A 25 -0.49 12.83 -7.19
N ALA A 26 0.41 11.84 -7.30
CA ALA A 26 0.59 11.00 -8.47
C ALA A 26 0.74 9.51 -8.12
N GLY A 27 0.43 8.67 -9.09
CA GLY A 27 0.56 7.23 -9.04
C GLY A 27 -0.62 6.52 -8.35
N PRO A 28 -0.65 5.17 -8.43
CA PRO A 28 -1.71 4.35 -7.88
C PRO A 28 -1.68 4.30 -6.34
N VAL A 29 -2.77 3.83 -5.74
CA VAL A 29 -2.77 3.26 -4.40
C VAL A 29 -2.55 1.75 -4.51
N VAL A 30 -1.68 1.22 -3.66
CA VAL A 30 -1.32 -0.22 -3.63
C VAL A 30 -1.66 -0.76 -2.26
N ALA A 31 -2.31 -1.93 -2.20
CA ALA A 31 -2.53 -2.69 -0.99
C ALA A 31 -1.87 -4.07 -1.11
N ALA A 32 -1.51 -4.66 0.01
CA ALA A 32 -1.09 -6.04 0.08
C ALA A 32 -1.86 -6.78 1.16
N ALA A 33 -2.04 -8.07 0.95
CA ALA A 33 -2.58 -9.02 1.91
C ALA A 33 -1.55 -10.12 2.15
N VAL A 34 -1.31 -10.48 3.42
CA VAL A 34 -0.28 -11.46 3.79
C VAL A 34 -0.82 -12.42 4.85
N ILE A 35 -0.65 -13.71 4.60
CA ILE A 35 -0.82 -14.80 5.56
C ILE A 35 0.58 -15.36 5.83
N LEU A 36 1.13 -15.07 7.01
CA LEU A 36 2.47 -15.51 7.38
C LEU A 36 2.51 -17.00 7.73
N ASP A 37 3.55 -17.69 7.25
CA ASP A 37 3.93 -19.00 7.81
C ASP A 37 4.72 -18.76 9.09
N ARG A 38 4.16 -19.19 10.24
CA ARG A 38 4.77 -18.99 11.55
C ARG A 38 6.08 -19.78 11.75
N ALA A 39 6.28 -20.84 10.96
CA ALA A 39 7.51 -21.65 11.01
C ALA A 39 8.67 -20.99 10.24
N GLN A 40 8.37 -20.02 9.36
CA GLN A 40 9.36 -19.42 8.45
C GLN A 40 9.29 -17.89 8.46
N LEU A 41 9.26 -17.29 9.66
CA LEU A 41 9.17 -15.82 9.77
C LEU A 41 10.47 -15.15 9.31
N PRO A 42 10.40 -14.19 8.38
CA PRO A 42 11.55 -13.35 8.06
C PRO A 42 12.03 -12.59 9.30
N PRO A 43 13.33 -12.66 9.65
CA PRO A 43 13.86 -11.93 10.80
C PRO A 43 13.80 -10.41 10.53
N GLY A 44 13.43 -9.64 11.56
CA GLY A 44 13.42 -8.17 11.50
C GLY A 44 12.12 -7.55 10.98
N LEU A 45 11.03 -8.32 10.86
CA LEU A 45 9.69 -7.77 10.59
C LEU A 45 9.35 -6.70 11.64
N ASN A 46 8.98 -5.52 11.16
CA ASN A 46 8.57 -4.39 11.98
C ASN A 46 7.66 -3.46 11.15
N ASP A 47 7.04 -2.49 11.81
CA ASP A 47 6.34 -1.36 11.17
C ASP A 47 7.20 -0.75 10.05
N SER A 48 6.67 -0.73 8.83
CA SER A 48 7.39 -0.27 7.63
C SER A 48 7.90 1.17 7.73
N LYS A 49 7.24 2.01 8.55
CA LYS A 49 7.60 3.41 8.78
C LYS A 49 8.84 3.55 9.69
N LYS A 50 9.14 2.51 10.49
CA LYS A 50 10.34 2.43 11.35
C LYS A 50 11.54 1.83 10.63
N LEU A 51 11.33 1.21 9.47
CA LEU A 51 12.37 0.61 8.66
C LEU A 51 12.90 1.62 7.63
N SER A 52 14.20 1.60 7.36
CA SER A 52 14.79 2.30 6.22
C SER A 52 14.30 1.68 4.90
N GLU A 53 14.40 2.42 3.79
CA GLU A 53 14.08 1.89 2.44
C GLU A 53 14.88 0.60 2.15
N VAL A 54 16.18 0.60 2.46
CA VAL A 54 17.05 -0.58 2.30
C VAL A 54 16.58 -1.77 3.14
N ALA A 55 16.13 -1.53 4.38
CA ALA A 55 15.64 -2.61 5.23
C ALA A 55 14.32 -3.20 4.71
N ARG A 56 13.39 -2.35 4.22
CA ARG A 56 12.16 -2.81 3.56
C ARG A 56 12.44 -3.63 2.30
N GLU A 57 13.35 -3.16 1.45
CA GLU A 57 13.75 -3.89 0.23
C GLU A 57 14.35 -5.27 0.56
N ARG A 58 15.18 -5.37 1.60
CA ARG A 58 15.74 -6.66 2.05
C ARG A 58 14.70 -7.64 2.58
N LEU A 59 13.60 -7.15 3.13
CA LEU A 59 12.51 -7.99 3.66
C LEU A 59 11.52 -8.42 2.59
N PHE A 60 11.44 -7.72 1.47
CA PHE A 60 10.43 -7.96 0.45
C PHE A 60 10.45 -9.40 -0.07
N GLU A 61 11.56 -9.86 -0.62
CA GLU A 61 11.69 -11.22 -1.17
C GLU A 61 11.53 -12.32 -0.09
N PRO A 62 12.13 -12.22 1.11
CA PRO A 62 11.85 -13.14 2.20
C PRO A 62 10.37 -13.25 2.58
N ILE A 63 9.64 -12.13 2.65
CA ILE A 63 8.19 -12.17 2.93
C ILE A 63 7.46 -12.88 1.79
N MET A 64 7.75 -12.54 0.53
CA MET A 64 7.15 -13.18 -0.65
C MET A 64 7.37 -14.70 -0.65
N ALA A 65 8.60 -15.15 -0.33
CA ALA A 65 8.98 -16.56 -0.35
C ALA A 65 8.37 -17.39 0.80
N SER A 66 8.14 -16.75 1.97
CA SER A 66 7.70 -17.45 3.19
C SER A 66 6.25 -17.19 3.59
N SER A 67 5.44 -16.58 2.71
CA SER A 67 4.04 -16.28 3.01
C SER A 67 3.13 -16.57 1.82
N ARG A 68 1.83 -16.73 2.10
CA ARG A 68 0.82 -16.49 1.05
C ARG A 68 0.55 -15.01 1.02
N HIS A 69 0.67 -14.41 -0.16
CA HIS A 69 0.51 -12.98 -0.33
C HIS A 69 -0.30 -12.65 -1.59
N GLY A 70 -0.92 -11.50 -1.58
CA GLY A 70 -1.58 -10.93 -2.74
C GLY A 70 -1.36 -9.43 -2.76
N ILE A 71 -1.21 -8.87 -3.95
CA ILE A 71 -1.04 -7.43 -4.18
C ILE A 71 -2.20 -6.95 -5.03
N GLY A 72 -2.83 -5.87 -4.58
CA GLY A 72 -3.92 -5.21 -5.28
C GLY A 72 -3.62 -3.74 -5.47
N MET A 73 -4.08 -3.18 -6.58
CA MET A 73 -3.90 -1.77 -6.91
C MET A 73 -5.20 -1.15 -7.36
N ALA A 74 -5.35 0.16 -7.09
CA ALA A 74 -6.32 1.00 -7.80
C ALA A 74 -5.56 2.11 -8.53
N SER A 75 -5.89 2.25 -9.81
CA SER A 75 -5.28 3.20 -10.74
C SER A 75 -5.63 4.64 -10.41
N VAL A 76 -4.92 5.59 -11.02
CA VAL A 76 -5.24 7.01 -10.91
C VAL A 76 -6.65 7.31 -11.39
N ALA A 77 -7.11 6.70 -12.48
CA ALA A 77 -8.47 6.87 -13.00
C ALA A 77 -9.53 6.36 -11.99
N GLU A 78 -9.28 5.23 -11.33
CA GLU A 78 -10.17 4.72 -10.28
C GLU A 78 -10.16 5.63 -9.03
N ILE A 79 -8.99 6.19 -8.65
CA ILE A 79 -8.90 7.17 -7.56
C ILE A 79 -9.72 8.42 -7.88
N ASP A 80 -9.63 8.93 -9.11
CA ASP A 80 -10.36 10.13 -9.54
C ASP A 80 -11.88 9.89 -9.62
N SER A 81 -12.28 8.67 -9.98
CA SER A 81 -13.69 8.27 -10.08
C SER A 81 -14.33 7.96 -8.73
N LEU A 82 -13.63 7.19 -7.88
CA LEU A 82 -14.18 6.63 -6.63
C LEU A 82 -13.87 7.48 -5.40
N ASN A 83 -12.94 8.39 -5.46
CA ASN A 83 -12.12 9.00 -4.41
C ASN A 83 -11.14 8.03 -3.77
N ILE A 84 -10.14 8.60 -3.03
CA ILE A 84 -9.04 7.80 -2.47
C ILE A 84 -9.49 6.78 -1.43
N LEU A 85 -10.54 7.05 -0.68
CA LEU A 85 -11.02 6.09 0.33
C LEU A 85 -11.54 4.82 -0.34
N TRP A 86 -12.44 4.94 -1.31
CA TRP A 86 -13.02 3.77 -1.99
C TRP A 86 -12.04 3.09 -2.94
N ALA A 87 -11.13 3.84 -3.56
CA ALA A 87 -10.02 3.26 -4.33
C ALA A 87 -9.07 2.44 -3.43
N THR A 88 -8.81 2.89 -2.19
CA THR A 88 -8.05 2.10 -1.21
C THR A 88 -8.79 0.81 -0.86
N MET A 89 -10.10 0.87 -0.60
CA MET A 89 -10.89 -0.33 -0.31
C MET A 89 -10.87 -1.32 -1.48
N LEU A 90 -10.99 -0.83 -2.71
CA LEU A 90 -10.88 -1.65 -3.92
C LEU A 90 -9.51 -2.31 -4.05
N ALA A 91 -8.42 -1.59 -3.76
CA ALA A 91 -7.09 -2.16 -3.76
C ALA A 91 -6.94 -3.28 -2.70
N MET A 92 -7.50 -3.10 -1.50
CA MET A 92 -7.52 -4.12 -0.45
C MET A 92 -8.34 -5.36 -0.85
N GLU A 93 -9.50 -5.17 -1.46
CA GLU A 93 -10.33 -6.27 -2.00
C GLU A 93 -9.54 -7.09 -3.03
N ARG A 94 -8.87 -6.42 -3.97
CA ARG A 94 -8.00 -7.06 -4.97
C ARG A 94 -6.83 -7.80 -4.33
N ALA A 95 -6.21 -7.24 -3.29
CA ALA A 95 -5.10 -7.87 -2.59
C ALA A 95 -5.55 -9.17 -1.89
N VAL A 96 -6.69 -9.18 -1.20
CA VAL A 96 -7.22 -10.38 -0.56
C VAL A 96 -7.65 -11.43 -1.60
N ALA A 97 -8.27 -11.02 -2.69
CA ALA A 97 -8.62 -11.92 -3.78
C ALA A 97 -7.39 -12.59 -4.42
N ALA A 98 -6.27 -11.87 -4.49
CA ALA A 98 -5.01 -12.37 -5.04
C ALA A 98 -4.25 -13.36 -4.12
N LEU A 99 -4.69 -13.58 -2.88
CA LEU A 99 -4.12 -14.61 -1.98
C LEU A 99 -4.23 -16.04 -2.52
N GLY A 100 -5.17 -16.31 -3.43
CA GLY A 100 -5.46 -17.63 -3.95
C GLY A 100 -6.12 -18.58 -2.95
N VAL A 101 -6.40 -18.13 -1.73
CA VAL A 101 -7.12 -18.87 -0.67
C VAL A 101 -8.03 -17.91 0.07
N ALA A 102 -9.17 -18.39 0.57
CA ALA A 102 -10.04 -17.60 1.42
C ALA A 102 -9.48 -17.57 2.86
N PRO A 103 -9.13 -16.39 3.43
CA PRO A 103 -8.78 -16.29 4.83
C PRO A 103 -10.01 -16.52 5.71
N ALA A 104 -9.83 -17.16 6.87
CA ALA A 104 -10.87 -17.28 7.88
C ALA A 104 -11.17 -15.92 8.57
N HIS A 105 -10.16 -15.07 8.66
CA HIS A 105 -10.30 -13.69 9.19
C HIS A 105 -9.29 -12.76 8.54
N VAL A 106 -9.65 -11.47 8.40
CA VAL A 106 -8.79 -10.43 7.84
C VAL A 106 -8.57 -9.32 8.87
N LEU A 107 -7.31 -9.04 9.18
CA LEU A 107 -6.90 -7.90 9.99
C LEU A 107 -6.51 -6.75 9.06
N VAL A 108 -7.15 -5.60 9.19
CA VAL A 108 -6.94 -4.45 8.28
C VAL A 108 -6.35 -3.29 9.06
N ASP A 109 -5.25 -2.69 8.56
CA ASP A 109 -4.74 -1.45 9.14
C ASP A 109 -5.76 -0.31 9.00
N GLY A 110 -5.92 0.47 10.07
CA GLY A 110 -6.80 1.63 10.08
C GLY A 110 -8.09 1.44 10.87
N ASN A 111 -9.12 2.23 10.51
CA ASN A 111 -10.39 2.29 11.24
C ASN A 111 -11.62 1.98 10.38
N ARG A 112 -11.42 1.49 9.17
CA ARG A 112 -12.50 1.16 8.22
C ARG A 112 -12.22 -0.15 7.51
N LEU A 113 -13.28 -0.83 7.10
CA LEU A 113 -13.23 -2.09 6.37
C LEU A 113 -13.80 -1.91 4.96
N PRO A 114 -13.27 -2.62 3.96
CA PRO A 114 -13.91 -2.81 2.66
C PRO A 114 -15.30 -3.45 2.80
N ARG A 115 -16.13 -3.30 1.77
CA ARG A 115 -17.44 -3.93 1.69
C ARG A 115 -17.33 -5.31 1.04
N TRP A 116 -16.79 -6.27 1.77
CA TRP A 116 -16.57 -7.64 1.32
C TRP A 116 -17.26 -8.69 2.19
N GLY A 117 -17.27 -9.94 1.76
CA GLY A 117 -17.86 -11.06 2.50
C GLY A 117 -16.95 -11.73 3.54
N TYR A 118 -15.75 -11.19 3.80
CA TYR A 118 -14.82 -11.77 4.77
C TYR A 118 -15.10 -11.26 6.19
N ALA A 119 -15.00 -12.15 7.18
CA ALA A 119 -14.90 -11.74 8.57
C ALA A 119 -13.63 -10.90 8.75
N ALA A 120 -13.74 -9.69 9.30
CA ALA A 120 -12.62 -8.77 9.37
C ALA A 120 -12.65 -7.87 10.61
N THR A 121 -11.46 -7.41 11.03
CA THR A 121 -11.27 -6.46 12.12
C THR A 121 -10.35 -5.33 11.67
N ALA A 122 -10.80 -4.09 11.80
CA ALA A 122 -9.96 -2.91 11.61
C ALA A 122 -9.13 -2.65 12.87
N ILE A 123 -7.82 -2.39 12.71
CA ILE A 123 -6.88 -2.18 13.81
C ILE A 123 -6.13 -0.88 13.56
N ILE A 124 -6.39 0.13 14.39
CA ILE A 124 -5.69 1.42 14.31
C ILE A 124 -4.21 1.21 14.63
N LYS A 125 -3.32 1.62 13.73
CA LYS A 125 -1.86 1.37 13.78
C LYS A 125 -1.55 -0.13 13.83
N GLY A 126 -2.30 -0.92 13.08
CA GLY A 126 -2.14 -2.37 13.02
C GLY A 126 -0.76 -2.80 12.54
N ASP A 127 -0.14 -2.01 11.65
CA ASP A 127 1.25 -2.17 11.19
C ASP A 127 2.30 -2.20 12.31
N ALA A 128 2.01 -1.56 13.45
CA ALA A 128 2.86 -1.57 14.64
C ALA A 128 2.47 -2.65 15.66
N LEU A 129 1.38 -3.38 15.46
CA LEU A 129 0.78 -4.31 16.44
C LEU A 129 0.71 -5.75 15.94
N SER A 130 0.36 -6.00 14.67
CA SER A 130 0.18 -7.29 14.03
C SER A 130 1.31 -7.58 13.06
N LEU A 131 1.91 -8.76 13.16
CA LEU A 131 3.01 -9.19 12.26
C LEU A 131 2.51 -9.35 10.81
N SER A 132 1.30 -9.85 10.61
CA SER A 132 0.73 -10.02 9.27
C SER A 132 0.44 -8.67 8.60
N ILE A 133 -0.06 -7.67 9.35
CA ILE A 133 -0.26 -6.32 8.85
C ILE A 133 1.09 -5.65 8.55
N ALA A 134 2.10 -5.81 9.42
CA ALA A 134 3.43 -5.25 9.17
C ALA A 134 4.09 -5.83 7.90
N ALA A 135 3.95 -7.13 7.66
CA ALA A 135 4.42 -7.75 6.43
C ALA A 135 3.68 -7.19 5.20
N ALA A 136 2.36 -7.02 5.28
CA ALA A 136 1.55 -6.41 4.24
C ALA A 136 1.98 -4.95 3.97
N SER A 137 2.23 -4.16 5.02
CA SER A 137 2.75 -2.79 4.94
C SER A 137 4.05 -2.71 4.14
N ILE A 138 5.00 -3.63 4.41
CA ILE A 138 6.26 -3.71 3.67
C ILE A 138 6.02 -4.03 2.19
N LEU A 139 5.21 -5.06 1.88
CA LEU A 139 4.92 -5.42 0.50
C LEU A 139 4.23 -4.30 -0.28
N ALA A 140 3.21 -3.69 0.30
CA ALA A 140 2.51 -2.57 -0.32
C ALA A 140 3.46 -1.38 -0.58
N LYS A 141 4.29 -1.03 0.40
CA LYS A 141 5.21 0.10 0.32
C LYS A 141 6.31 -0.13 -0.72
N VAL A 142 6.98 -1.28 -0.70
CA VAL A 142 8.05 -1.58 -1.66
C VAL A 142 7.51 -1.68 -3.08
N THR A 143 6.39 -2.39 -3.27
CA THR A 143 5.75 -2.48 -4.60
C THR A 143 5.42 -1.11 -5.16
N ARG A 144 4.81 -0.25 -4.33
CA ARG A 144 4.47 1.10 -4.78
C ARG A 144 5.70 1.96 -5.06
N ASP A 145 6.74 1.89 -4.24
CA ASP A 145 7.95 2.67 -4.43
C ASP A 145 8.69 2.28 -5.73
N ARG A 146 8.73 0.99 -6.05
CA ARG A 146 9.27 0.47 -7.33
C ARG A 146 8.44 0.97 -8.53
N LEU A 147 7.10 0.97 -8.43
CA LEU A 147 6.23 1.55 -9.46
C LEU A 147 6.50 3.04 -9.67
N MET A 148 6.69 3.80 -8.60
CA MET A 148 6.98 5.23 -8.73
C MET A 148 8.36 5.51 -9.34
N GLN A 149 9.34 4.62 -9.15
CA GLN A 149 10.63 4.69 -9.85
C GLN A 149 10.49 4.42 -11.35
N GLN A 150 9.66 3.44 -11.74
CA GLN A 150 9.35 3.17 -13.15
C GLN A 150 8.66 4.35 -13.81
N LEU A 151 7.64 4.92 -13.14
CA LEU A 151 6.94 6.10 -13.64
C LEU A 151 7.82 7.34 -13.75
N ASP A 152 8.83 7.50 -12.88
CA ASP A 152 9.81 8.59 -12.99
C ASP A 152 10.69 8.46 -14.22
N ALA A 153 11.02 7.22 -14.61
CA ALA A 153 11.78 6.96 -15.84
C ALA A 153 10.93 7.21 -17.11
N GLU A 154 9.64 6.89 -17.09
CA GLU A 154 8.71 7.15 -18.19
C GLU A 154 8.34 8.64 -18.33
N CYS A 155 8.21 9.35 -17.21
CA CYS A 155 7.82 10.76 -17.12
C CYS A 155 8.80 11.53 -16.23
N PRO A 156 10.03 11.82 -16.71
CA PRO A 156 11.05 12.48 -15.89
C PRO A 156 10.69 13.95 -15.60
N GLY A 157 11.23 14.48 -14.49
CA GLY A 157 11.12 15.89 -14.14
C GLY A 157 10.20 16.20 -12.97
N TYR A 158 9.45 15.22 -12.47
CA TYR A 158 8.61 15.36 -11.26
C TYR A 158 9.29 14.85 -9.99
N GLY A 159 10.42 14.14 -10.13
CA GLY A 159 11.23 13.60 -9.03
C GLY A 159 10.55 12.42 -8.31
N TRP A 160 9.69 11.66 -8.97
CA TRP A 160 8.90 10.58 -8.38
C TRP A 160 9.75 9.42 -7.84
N ALA A 161 10.92 9.19 -8.39
CA ALA A 161 11.87 8.20 -7.85
C ALA A 161 12.26 8.51 -6.39
N ARG A 162 12.31 9.80 -6.02
CA ARG A 162 12.65 10.25 -4.66
C ARG A 162 11.40 10.53 -3.83
N ASN A 163 10.51 11.38 -4.34
CA ASN A 163 9.35 11.86 -3.59
C ASN A 163 8.16 10.90 -3.62
N LYS A 164 8.24 9.78 -4.37
CA LYS A 164 7.19 8.76 -4.48
C LYS A 164 5.80 9.33 -4.81
N GLY A 165 5.78 10.45 -5.55
CA GLY A 165 4.56 11.15 -5.95
C GLY A 165 3.99 12.12 -4.91
N TYR A 166 4.64 12.30 -3.76
CA TYR A 166 4.23 13.31 -2.78
C TYR A 166 4.49 14.73 -3.29
N GLY A 167 3.69 15.69 -2.82
CA GLY A 167 3.74 17.08 -3.22
C GLY A 167 4.91 17.86 -2.63
N THR A 168 6.12 17.50 -3.02
CA THR A 168 7.35 18.21 -2.67
C THR A 168 7.54 19.44 -3.57
N ALA A 169 8.49 20.30 -3.23
CA ALA A 169 8.88 21.44 -4.07
C ALA A 169 9.32 21.01 -5.47
N ASP A 170 10.03 19.87 -5.59
CA ASP A 170 10.45 19.32 -6.88
C ASP A 170 9.24 18.90 -7.72
N HIS A 171 8.26 18.21 -7.11
CA HIS A 171 7.03 17.82 -7.79
C HIS A 171 6.21 19.04 -8.26
N ALA A 172 6.09 20.05 -7.39
CA ALA A 172 5.40 21.29 -7.74
C ALA A 172 6.09 22.07 -8.87
N ARG A 173 7.44 22.11 -8.90
CA ARG A 173 8.19 22.68 -10.04
C ARG A 173 7.95 21.91 -11.32
N GLY A 174 7.98 20.56 -11.27
CA GLY A 174 7.68 19.72 -12.41
C GLY A 174 6.29 20.01 -12.98
N LEU A 175 5.27 20.13 -12.13
CA LEU A 175 3.91 20.51 -12.54
C LEU A 175 3.85 21.89 -13.19
N ALA A 176 4.55 22.87 -12.65
CA ALA A 176 4.56 24.23 -13.22
C ALA A 176 5.27 24.30 -14.58
N THR A 177 6.27 23.45 -14.83
CA THR A 177 7.11 23.47 -16.04
C THR A 177 6.59 22.53 -17.13
N LEU A 178 6.15 21.32 -16.74
CA LEU A 178 5.82 20.22 -17.64
C LEU A 178 4.30 19.94 -17.72
N GLY A 179 3.52 20.55 -16.81
CA GLY A 179 2.09 20.34 -16.72
C GLY A 179 1.68 19.03 -16.04
N VAL A 180 0.42 18.66 -16.24
CA VAL A 180 -0.20 17.48 -15.61
C VAL A 180 -0.17 16.30 -16.58
N THR A 181 0.30 15.14 -16.11
CA THR A 181 0.30 13.88 -16.88
C THR A 181 -0.92 13.01 -16.53
N ALA A 182 -1.06 11.86 -17.20
CA ALA A 182 -2.06 10.84 -16.89
C ALA A 182 -1.85 10.16 -15.51
N HIS A 183 -0.65 10.29 -14.93
CA HIS A 183 -0.30 9.73 -13.64
C HIS A 183 -0.64 10.63 -12.45
N HIS A 184 -1.08 11.88 -12.68
CA HIS A 184 -1.52 12.79 -11.62
C HIS A 184 -3.00 12.60 -11.29
N ARG A 185 -3.32 12.65 -10.01
CA ARG A 185 -4.69 12.51 -9.48
C ARG A 185 -5.44 13.82 -9.64
N ARG A 186 -6.19 13.94 -10.72
CA ARG A 186 -6.89 15.18 -11.11
C ARG A 186 -7.97 15.62 -10.11
N SER A 187 -8.51 14.68 -9.34
CA SER A 187 -9.47 14.96 -8.25
C SER A 187 -8.83 15.65 -7.04
N TYR A 188 -7.49 15.61 -6.90
CA TYR A 188 -6.79 16.22 -5.76
C TYR A 188 -6.67 17.73 -5.93
N ALA A 189 -7.00 18.47 -4.87
CA ALA A 189 -6.99 19.93 -4.89
C ALA A 189 -5.66 20.56 -5.36
N PRO A 190 -4.47 20.05 -4.97
CA PRO A 190 -3.21 20.59 -5.47
C PRO A 190 -3.05 20.44 -6.98
N ILE A 191 -3.54 19.36 -7.59
CA ILE A 191 -3.43 19.09 -9.03
C ILE A 191 -4.43 19.93 -9.82
N ARG A 192 -5.65 20.11 -9.31
CA ARG A 192 -6.68 20.93 -9.98
C ARG A 192 -6.21 22.33 -10.35
N LYS A 193 -5.29 22.92 -9.58
CA LYS A 193 -4.71 24.24 -9.86
C LYS A 193 -3.94 24.30 -11.18
N TYR A 194 -3.43 23.18 -11.67
CA TYR A 194 -2.64 23.07 -12.89
C TYR A 194 -3.47 22.57 -14.09
N LEU A 195 -4.76 22.25 -13.90
CA LEU A 195 -5.65 21.83 -14.99
C LEU A 195 -6.33 23.02 -15.69
N SER A 196 -6.37 24.16 -15.03
CA SER A 196 -7.08 25.38 -15.49
C SER A 196 -6.12 26.45 -16.01
N ALA A 197 -4.84 26.12 -16.16
CA ALA A 197 -3.81 27.04 -16.64
C ALA A 197 -3.54 26.85 -18.14
#